data_c5cf0e69250f03ec7ff13517b3d180b1
#
_entry.id   c5cf0e69250f03ec7ff13517b3d180b1
#
_cell.length_a   1.000
_cell.length_b   1.000
_cell.length_c   1.000
_cell.angle_alpha   90.00
_cell.angle_beta   90.00
_cell.angle_gamma   90.00
#
_symmetry.space_group_name_H-M   'P 1'
#
loop_
_entity.id
_entity.type
_entity.pdbx_description
1 polymer ?
#
loop_
_entity_poly.entity_id
_entity_poly.type
_entity_poly.pdbx_seq_one_letter_code
_entity_poly.pdbx_strand_id
1 'polypeptide(L)'
;MQKTIWITGASSGIGREFARRYAAMGCRLILTARRADRLQALAKELHAAHGTECRIETADLSRAEECSRLCEVLADEHIDIFINNAGFGVCGSILETEEAREEEMLQVNVAAMARLFRAVVRKMHAQGGGTILNVASSAGLLPGGPYMAGYYASKAYVVSMTRGVAEELR
;
A
#
# COMPACT_ATOMS: atom_id res chain seq x y z
N MET A 1 19.43 -14.69 -5.11
CA MET A 1 18.97 -14.20 -3.80
C MET A 1 17.44 -14.21 -3.77
N GLN A 2 16.83 -14.53 -2.63
CA GLN A 2 15.38 -14.48 -2.44
C GLN A 2 14.91 -13.02 -2.43
N LYS A 3 13.89 -12.69 -3.24
CA LYS A 3 13.35 -11.32 -3.30
C LYS A 3 12.50 -11.00 -2.09
N THR A 4 12.59 -9.78 -1.60
CA THR A 4 11.76 -9.24 -0.52
C THR A 4 10.66 -8.35 -1.11
N ILE A 5 9.40 -8.69 -0.80
CA ILE A 5 8.22 -7.96 -1.26
C ILE A 5 7.51 -7.35 -0.05
N TRP A 6 7.32 -6.04 -0.04
CA TRP A 6 6.54 -5.37 1.00
C TRP A 6 5.16 -4.97 0.45
N ILE A 7 4.10 -5.37 1.15
CA ILE A 7 2.71 -5.16 0.71
C ILE A 7 1.93 -4.44 1.80
N THR A 8 1.39 -3.26 1.49
CA THR A 8 0.44 -2.57 2.36
C THR A 8 -1.00 -2.97 2.05
N GLY A 9 -1.87 -2.97 3.08
CA GLY A 9 -3.25 -3.46 2.93
C GLY A 9 -3.34 -4.97 2.73
N ALA A 10 -2.36 -5.74 3.23
CA ALA A 10 -2.23 -7.18 2.97
C ALA A 10 -3.29 -8.05 3.65
N SER A 11 -4.08 -7.52 4.60
CA SER A 11 -5.03 -8.33 5.40
C SER A 11 -6.28 -8.77 4.64
N SER A 12 -6.53 -8.29 3.42
CA SER A 12 -7.72 -8.63 2.62
C SER A 12 -7.58 -8.25 1.14
N GLY A 13 -8.54 -8.70 0.32
CA GLY A 13 -8.69 -8.28 -1.08
C GLY A 13 -7.42 -8.45 -1.92
N ILE A 14 -7.13 -7.44 -2.72
CA ILE A 14 -6.01 -7.42 -3.68
C ILE A 14 -4.66 -7.60 -2.97
N GLY A 15 -4.44 -6.94 -1.82
CA GLY A 15 -3.17 -7.05 -1.10
C GLY A 15 -2.90 -8.47 -0.59
N ARG A 16 -3.94 -9.18 -0.10
CA ARG A 16 -3.84 -10.58 0.30
C ARG A 16 -3.53 -11.50 -0.89
N GLU A 17 -4.14 -11.24 -2.03
CA GLU A 17 -3.88 -12.02 -3.23
C GLU A 17 -2.46 -11.81 -3.78
N PHE A 18 -1.93 -10.58 -3.73
CA PHE A 18 -0.52 -10.34 -4.00
C PHE A 18 0.39 -11.14 -3.06
N ALA A 19 0.09 -11.16 -1.76
CA ALA A 19 0.88 -11.94 -0.80
C ALA A 19 0.91 -13.44 -1.16
N ARG A 20 -0.23 -14.03 -1.52
CA ARG A 20 -0.32 -15.43 -1.95
C ARG A 20 0.52 -15.71 -3.20
N ARG A 21 0.42 -14.84 -4.22
CA ARG A 21 1.17 -15.01 -5.47
C ARG A 21 2.67 -14.92 -5.28
N TYR A 22 3.14 -13.93 -4.53
CA TYR A 22 4.58 -13.79 -4.26
C TYR A 22 5.11 -14.87 -3.32
N ALA A 23 4.30 -15.37 -2.38
CA ALA A 23 4.65 -16.53 -1.56
C ALA A 23 4.87 -17.78 -2.43
N ALA A 24 3.95 -18.06 -3.36
CA ALA A 24 4.08 -19.18 -4.30
C ALA A 24 5.31 -19.06 -5.24
N MET A 25 5.85 -17.84 -5.40
CA MET A 25 7.09 -17.57 -6.14
C MET A 25 8.34 -17.68 -5.27
N GLY A 26 8.23 -18.09 -4.00
CA GLY A 26 9.34 -18.25 -3.07
C GLY A 26 9.94 -16.95 -2.53
N CYS A 27 9.17 -15.85 -2.55
CA CYS A 27 9.63 -14.56 -2.04
C CYS A 27 9.48 -14.45 -0.52
N ARG A 28 10.34 -13.66 0.15
CA ARG A 28 10.14 -13.18 1.52
C ARG A 28 9.13 -12.04 1.51
N LEU A 29 8.23 -11.98 2.49
CA LEU A 29 7.16 -10.99 2.52
C LEU A 29 7.23 -10.11 3.77
N ILE A 30 6.95 -8.80 3.58
CA ILE A 30 6.63 -7.86 4.67
C ILE A 30 5.19 -7.45 4.47
N LEU A 31 4.34 -7.75 5.46
CA LEU A 31 2.89 -7.57 5.36
C LEU A 31 2.43 -6.48 6.30
N THR A 32 1.84 -5.41 5.76
CA THR A 32 1.32 -4.29 6.54
C THR A 32 -0.19 -4.16 6.43
N ALA A 33 -0.87 -4.08 7.57
CA ALA A 33 -2.28 -3.70 7.72
C ALA A 33 -2.61 -3.40 9.18
N ARG A 34 -3.84 -2.91 9.46
CA ARG A 34 -4.33 -2.62 10.82
C ARG A 34 -4.63 -3.88 11.64
N ARG A 35 -5.10 -4.94 10.99
CA ARG A 35 -5.61 -6.16 11.65
C ARG A 35 -4.52 -7.19 11.80
N ALA A 36 -3.86 -7.18 12.98
CA ALA A 36 -2.74 -8.09 13.28
C ALA A 36 -3.15 -9.57 13.21
N ASP A 37 -4.33 -9.91 13.72
CA ASP A 37 -4.90 -11.26 13.68
C ASP A 37 -4.98 -11.82 12.26
N ARG A 38 -5.46 -11.01 11.32
CA ARG A 38 -5.57 -11.40 9.90
C ARG A 38 -4.21 -11.52 9.21
N LEU A 39 -3.26 -10.66 9.56
CA LEU A 39 -1.88 -10.77 9.05
C LEU A 39 -1.20 -12.03 9.58
N GLN A 40 -1.39 -12.36 10.86
CA GLN A 40 -0.85 -13.59 11.46
C GLN A 40 -1.47 -14.85 10.83
N ALA A 41 -2.78 -14.84 10.59
CA ALA A 41 -3.46 -15.95 9.92
C ALA A 41 -2.93 -16.14 8.50
N LEU A 42 -2.77 -15.06 7.73
CA LEU A 42 -2.20 -15.08 6.39
C LEU A 42 -0.74 -15.58 6.40
N ALA A 43 0.08 -15.08 7.31
CA ALA A 43 1.48 -15.51 7.43
C ALA A 43 1.59 -17.01 7.72
N LYS A 44 0.74 -17.56 8.61
CA LYS A 44 0.67 -19.01 8.89
C LYS A 44 0.23 -19.81 7.66
N GLU A 45 -0.80 -19.32 6.94
CA GLU A 45 -1.26 -19.92 5.69
C GLU A 45 -0.12 -20.03 4.67
N LEU A 46 0.58 -18.92 4.42
CA LEU A 46 1.65 -18.82 3.43
C LEU A 46 2.88 -19.65 3.82
N HIS A 47 3.20 -19.70 5.11
CA HIS A 47 4.27 -20.55 5.60
C HIS A 47 3.95 -22.03 5.41
N ALA A 48 2.72 -22.44 5.76
CA ALA A 48 2.30 -23.85 5.62
C ALA A 48 2.26 -24.30 4.15
N ALA A 49 1.81 -23.42 3.23
CA ALA A 49 1.67 -23.76 1.81
C ALA A 49 2.98 -23.68 1.02
N HIS A 50 3.88 -22.77 1.37
CA HIS A 50 5.04 -22.41 0.53
C HIS A 50 6.36 -22.29 1.31
N GLY A 51 6.37 -22.47 2.64
CA GLY A 51 7.55 -22.20 3.47
C GLY A 51 7.93 -20.72 3.55
N THR A 52 7.03 -19.81 3.15
CA THR A 52 7.31 -18.37 3.04
C THR A 52 7.62 -17.75 4.39
N GLU A 53 8.72 -17.00 4.47
CA GLU A 53 9.02 -16.13 5.60
C GLU A 53 8.20 -14.84 5.49
N CYS A 54 7.38 -14.54 6.50
CA CYS A 54 6.57 -13.34 6.57
C CYS A 54 6.92 -12.52 7.81
N ARG A 55 7.35 -11.27 7.63
CA ARG A 55 7.42 -10.26 8.67
C ARG A 55 6.11 -9.48 8.70
N ILE A 56 5.58 -9.23 9.89
CA ILE A 56 4.33 -8.49 10.09
C ILE A 56 4.67 -7.10 10.66
N GLU A 57 4.22 -6.06 9.97
CA GLU A 57 4.29 -4.67 10.39
C GLU A 57 2.87 -4.12 10.55
N THR A 58 2.30 -4.29 11.73
CA THR A 58 0.95 -3.76 12.02
C THR A 58 1.00 -2.23 12.06
N ALA A 59 0.14 -1.58 11.27
CA ALA A 59 0.03 -0.13 11.26
C ALA A 59 -1.36 0.34 10.80
N ASP A 60 -1.83 1.42 11.42
CA ASP A 60 -2.95 2.21 10.94
C ASP A 60 -2.43 3.38 10.09
N LEU A 61 -2.60 3.28 8.79
CA LEU A 61 -2.11 4.26 7.84
C LEU A 61 -2.92 5.58 7.84
N SER A 62 -4.03 5.66 8.59
CA SER A 62 -4.70 6.93 8.84
C SER A 62 -3.94 7.79 9.87
N ARG A 63 -2.98 7.21 10.60
CA ARG A 63 -2.19 7.87 11.65
C ARG A 63 -0.80 8.22 11.14
N ALA A 64 -0.47 9.50 11.18
CA ALA A 64 0.80 10.00 10.65
C ALA A 64 2.04 9.42 11.35
N GLU A 65 1.94 9.18 12.68
CA GLU A 65 3.00 8.60 13.50
C GLU A 65 3.34 7.18 13.07
N GLU A 66 2.30 6.38 12.77
CA GLU A 66 2.49 5.00 12.32
C GLU A 66 3.09 4.92 10.91
N CYS A 67 2.70 5.85 10.03
CA CYS A 67 3.37 6.00 8.74
C CYS A 67 4.84 6.38 8.89
N SER A 68 5.18 7.26 9.85
CA SER A 68 6.57 7.66 10.12
C SER A 68 7.40 6.47 10.61
N ARG A 69 6.86 5.70 11.57
CA ARG A 69 7.49 4.47 12.05
C ARG A 69 7.74 3.46 10.92
N LEU A 70 6.79 3.29 10.02
CA LEU A 70 6.99 2.41 8.85
C LEU A 70 8.10 2.92 7.92
N CYS A 71 8.25 4.23 7.75
CA CYS A 71 9.36 4.80 6.98
C CYS A 71 10.72 4.53 7.63
N GLU A 72 10.81 4.50 8.97
CA GLU A 72 12.02 4.11 9.70
C GLU A 72 12.35 2.63 9.47
N VAL A 73 11.37 1.74 9.66
CA VAL A 73 11.54 0.30 9.35
C VAL A 73 11.97 0.07 7.91
N LEU A 74 11.41 0.83 6.97
CA LEU A 74 11.71 0.76 5.55
C LEU A 74 13.15 1.15 5.23
N ALA A 75 13.74 2.06 5.99
CA ALA A 75 15.12 2.50 5.79
C ALA A 75 16.15 1.36 6.01
N ASP A 76 15.84 0.44 6.93
CA ASP A 76 16.75 -0.65 7.32
C ASP A 76 16.58 -1.93 6.46
N GLU A 77 15.50 -2.02 5.67
CA GLU A 77 15.19 -3.22 4.87
C GLU A 77 15.71 -3.11 3.43
N HIS A 78 16.14 -4.24 2.85
CA HIS A 78 16.28 -4.34 1.40
C HIS A 78 14.95 -4.78 0.79
N ILE A 79 14.42 -3.99 -0.15
CA ILE A 79 13.09 -4.21 -0.73
C ILE A 79 13.22 -4.26 -2.25
N ASP A 80 12.93 -5.42 -2.84
CA ASP A 80 12.94 -5.58 -4.29
C ASP A 80 11.66 -5.06 -4.94
N ILE A 81 10.50 -5.31 -4.29
CA ILE A 81 9.19 -4.85 -4.78
C ILE A 81 8.38 -4.27 -3.61
N PHE A 82 7.87 -3.07 -3.80
CA PHE A 82 6.95 -2.43 -2.88
C PHE A 82 5.56 -2.31 -3.51
N ILE A 83 4.54 -2.89 -2.87
CA ILE A 83 3.14 -2.82 -3.31
C ILE A 83 2.37 -1.90 -2.36
N ASN A 84 2.19 -0.67 -2.79
CA ASN A 84 1.46 0.36 -2.09
C ASN A 84 -0.03 0.21 -2.42
N ASN A 85 -0.68 -0.73 -1.71
CA ASN A 85 -2.04 -1.16 -2.03
C ASN A 85 -3.08 -0.69 -1.02
N ALA A 86 -2.69 -0.34 0.20
CA ALA A 86 -3.64 0.10 1.22
C ALA A 86 -4.51 1.26 0.71
N GLY A 87 -5.81 1.13 0.92
CA GLY A 87 -6.79 2.13 0.52
C GLY A 87 -8.21 1.59 0.61
N PHE A 88 -9.16 2.51 0.66
CA PHE A 88 -10.59 2.18 0.66
C PHE A 88 -11.39 3.32 0.03
N GLY A 89 -12.65 3.08 -0.28
CA GLY A 89 -13.58 4.08 -0.80
C GLY A 89 -14.67 4.41 0.22
N VAL A 90 -15.14 5.65 0.17
CA VAL A 90 -16.38 6.09 0.82
C VAL A 90 -17.40 6.32 -0.28
N CYS A 91 -18.62 5.82 -0.09
CA CYS A 91 -19.72 5.96 -1.04
C CYS A 91 -20.93 6.53 -0.30
N GLY A 92 -21.48 7.62 -0.82
CA GLY A 92 -22.64 8.29 -0.28
C GLY A 92 -22.77 9.72 -0.81
N SER A 93 -23.91 10.35 -0.57
CA SER A 93 -24.11 11.77 -0.87
C SER A 93 -23.13 12.63 -0.04
N ILE A 94 -22.57 13.65 -0.64
CA ILE A 94 -21.69 14.63 0.06
C ILE A 94 -22.41 15.32 1.23
N LEU A 95 -23.74 15.33 1.22
CA LEU A 95 -24.57 15.90 2.27
C LEU A 95 -24.83 14.93 3.44
N GLU A 96 -24.52 13.64 3.27
CA GLU A 96 -24.88 12.58 4.22
C GLU A 96 -23.68 11.77 4.71
N THR A 97 -22.56 11.76 3.96
CA THR A 97 -21.34 11.06 4.36
C THR A 97 -20.71 11.76 5.56
N GLU A 98 -20.24 10.97 6.51
CA GLU A 98 -19.50 11.48 7.67
C GLU A 98 -18.14 12.06 7.23
N GLU A 99 -17.88 13.33 7.54
CA GLU A 99 -16.66 14.04 7.23
C GLU A 99 -15.40 13.26 7.70
N ALA A 100 -15.45 12.72 8.93
CA ALA A 100 -14.37 11.93 9.51
C ALA A 100 -14.00 10.68 8.66
N ARG A 101 -14.99 10.07 7.98
CA ARG A 101 -14.73 8.91 7.10
C ARG A 101 -14.06 9.32 5.80
N GLU A 102 -14.43 10.47 5.25
CA GLU A 102 -13.77 11.04 4.08
C GLU A 102 -12.32 11.46 4.40
N GLU A 103 -12.11 12.10 5.54
CA GLU A 103 -10.78 12.45 6.03
C GLU A 103 -9.90 11.21 6.23
N GLU A 104 -10.41 10.16 6.90
CA GLU A 104 -9.68 8.89 7.05
C GLU A 104 -9.28 8.30 5.68
N MET A 105 -10.20 8.33 4.71
CA MET A 105 -9.93 7.86 3.35
C MET A 105 -8.81 8.67 2.70
N LEU A 106 -8.84 9.99 2.79
CA LEU A 106 -7.80 10.87 2.22
C LEU A 106 -6.45 10.68 2.92
N GLN A 107 -6.44 10.49 4.24
CA GLN A 107 -5.22 10.17 4.99
C GLN A 107 -4.59 8.88 4.50
N VAL A 108 -5.36 7.83 4.27
CA VAL A 108 -4.84 6.53 3.78
C VAL A 108 -4.50 6.59 2.30
N ASN A 109 -5.47 7.01 1.45
CA ASN A 109 -5.34 6.92 -0.01
C ASN A 109 -4.35 7.94 -0.61
N VAL A 110 -4.13 9.06 0.07
CA VAL A 110 -3.31 10.17 -0.42
C VAL A 110 -2.09 10.39 0.46
N ALA A 111 -2.27 10.80 1.72
CA ALA A 111 -1.17 11.23 2.57
C ALA A 111 -0.20 10.08 2.91
N ALA A 112 -0.72 8.95 3.41
CA ALA A 112 0.10 7.78 3.73
C ALA A 112 0.73 7.18 2.47
N MET A 113 -0.06 7.03 1.39
CA MET A 113 0.41 6.53 0.11
C MET A 113 1.58 7.36 -0.40
N ALA A 114 1.45 8.67 -0.44
CA ALA A 114 2.51 9.57 -0.91
C ALA A 114 3.75 9.52 -0.02
N ARG A 115 3.58 9.50 1.31
CA ARG A 115 4.68 9.41 2.27
C ARG A 115 5.50 8.14 2.07
N LEU A 116 4.84 6.98 2.05
CA LEU A 116 5.48 5.68 1.84
C LEU A 116 6.12 5.60 0.46
N PHE A 117 5.43 6.05 -0.60
CA PHE A 117 5.98 6.09 -1.94
C PHE A 117 7.29 6.88 -2.03
N ARG A 118 7.33 8.09 -1.45
CA ARG A 118 8.56 8.91 -1.42
C ARG A 118 9.69 8.24 -0.63
N ALA A 119 9.38 7.62 0.50
CA ALA A 119 10.37 6.91 1.30
C ALA A 119 10.96 5.71 0.53
N VAL A 120 10.10 4.92 -0.11
CA VAL A 120 10.50 3.75 -0.92
C VAL A 120 11.31 4.16 -2.14
N VAL A 121 10.91 5.22 -2.86
CA VAL A 121 11.68 5.74 -4.00
C VAL A 121 13.11 6.09 -3.58
N ARG A 122 13.28 6.84 -2.48
CA ARG A 122 14.61 7.18 -1.96
C ARG A 122 15.42 5.94 -1.56
N LYS A 123 14.77 4.98 -0.90
CA LYS A 123 15.40 3.72 -0.49
C LYS A 123 15.85 2.91 -1.71
N MET A 124 14.97 2.72 -2.70
CA MET A 124 15.28 1.97 -3.90
C MET A 124 16.36 2.64 -4.74
N HIS A 125 16.36 3.97 -4.81
CA HIS A 125 17.45 4.71 -5.46
C HIS A 125 18.80 4.46 -4.76
N ALA A 126 18.84 4.56 -3.43
CA ALA A 126 20.06 4.33 -2.64
C ALA A 126 20.58 2.88 -2.69
N GLN A 127 19.71 1.89 -2.85
CA GLN A 127 20.08 0.47 -2.94
C GLN A 127 20.41 0.00 -4.39
N GLY A 128 20.28 0.87 -5.39
CA GLY A 128 20.61 0.57 -6.78
C GLY A 128 19.45 0.04 -7.62
N GLY A 129 18.22 0.14 -7.15
CA GLY A 129 17.03 -0.22 -7.93
C GLY A 129 15.92 -0.89 -7.11
N GLY A 130 14.81 -1.18 -7.79
CA GLY A 130 13.63 -1.83 -7.23
C GLY A 130 12.41 -1.59 -8.11
N THR A 131 11.27 -2.16 -7.71
CA THR A 131 9.99 -1.97 -8.42
C THR A 131 8.93 -1.50 -7.45
N ILE A 132 8.19 -0.45 -7.82
CA ILE A 132 7.07 0.07 -7.02
C ILE A 132 5.78 -0.07 -7.81
N LEU A 133 4.77 -0.67 -7.19
CA LEU A 133 3.40 -0.71 -7.68
C LEU A 133 2.49 0.09 -6.75
N ASN A 134 1.99 1.22 -7.21
CA ASN A 134 0.92 1.96 -6.54
C ASN A 134 -0.43 1.51 -7.07
N VAL A 135 -1.26 0.92 -6.22
CA VAL A 135 -2.60 0.44 -6.61
C VAL A 135 -3.57 1.61 -6.66
N ALA A 136 -3.85 2.06 -7.86
CA ALA A 136 -4.86 3.09 -8.15
C ALA A 136 -6.26 2.46 -8.30
N SER A 137 -7.03 2.94 -9.25
CA SER A 137 -8.34 2.44 -9.66
C SER A 137 -8.67 3.00 -11.04
N SER A 138 -9.59 2.38 -11.76
CA SER A 138 -10.23 3.00 -12.94
C SER A 138 -10.86 4.36 -12.62
N ALA A 139 -11.33 4.55 -11.38
CA ALA A 139 -11.81 5.83 -10.87
C ALA A 139 -10.77 6.96 -11.00
N GLY A 140 -9.48 6.65 -10.93
CA GLY A 140 -8.39 7.63 -11.10
C GLY A 140 -8.13 8.05 -12.56
N LEU A 141 -8.75 7.37 -13.53
CA LEU A 141 -8.63 7.63 -14.96
C LEU A 141 -9.88 8.30 -15.55
N LEU A 142 -10.93 8.40 -14.77
CA LEU A 142 -12.22 8.96 -15.16
C LEU A 142 -12.43 10.33 -14.50
N PRO A 143 -13.21 11.23 -15.11
CA PRO A 143 -13.72 12.41 -14.40
C PRO A 143 -14.52 11.96 -13.19
N GLY A 144 -14.64 12.78 -12.16
CA GLY A 144 -15.31 12.42 -10.91
C GLY A 144 -16.70 11.78 -11.14
N GLY A 145 -17.10 10.92 -10.21
CA GLY A 145 -18.40 10.25 -10.23
C GLY A 145 -19.27 10.67 -9.05
N PRO A 146 -20.62 10.70 -9.20
CA PRO A 146 -21.54 10.99 -8.10
C PRO A 146 -21.35 9.95 -6.97
N TYR A 147 -21.61 10.38 -5.75
CA TYR A 147 -21.54 9.57 -4.51
C TYR A 147 -20.16 9.03 -4.14
N MET A 148 -19.10 9.32 -4.92
CA MET A 148 -17.73 8.85 -4.68
C MET A 148 -16.68 9.90 -5.07
N ALA A 149 -17.03 11.19 -5.05
CA ALA A 149 -16.16 12.26 -5.55
C ALA A 149 -14.76 12.26 -4.91
N GLY A 150 -14.68 12.16 -3.58
CA GLY A 150 -13.42 12.09 -2.84
C GLY A 150 -12.58 10.85 -3.22
N TYR A 151 -13.21 9.70 -3.41
CA TYR A 151 -12.50 8.49 -3.85
C TYR A 151 -11.90 8.66 -5.24
N TYR A 152 -12.66 9.17 -6.24
CA TYR A 152 -12.16 9.45 -7.57
C TYR A 152 -10.95 10.39 -7.53
N ALA A 153 -11.09 11.50 -6.80
CA ALA A 153 -10.00 12.47 -6.62
C ALA A 153 -8.76 11.84 -5.98
N SER A 154 -8.94 11.02 -4.92
CA SER A 154 -7.84 10.32 -4.27
C SER A 154 -7.09 9.37 -5.22
N LYS A 155 -7.81 8.65 -6.08
CA LYS A 155 -7.21 7.72 -7.05
C LYS A 155 -6.61 8.43 -8.27
N ALA A 156 -7.14 9.58 -8.67
CA ALA A 156 -6.50 10.46 -9.66
C ALA A 156 -5.16 11.01 -9.16
N TYR A 157 -5.06 11.37 -7.87
CA TYR A 157 -3.80 11.74 -7.23
C TYR A 157 -2.75 10.63 -7.36
N VAL A 158 -3.12 9.37 -7.05
CA VAL A 158 -2.21 8.22 -7.15
C VAL A 158 -1.68 8.05 -8.56
N VAL A 159 -2.56 8.14 -9.57
CA VAL A 159 -2.18 8.02 -11.00
C VAL A 159 -1.22 9.14 -11.39
N SER A 160 -1.57 10.38 -11.08
CA SER A 160 -0.78 11.56 -11.46
C SER A 160 0.60 11.55 -10.81
N MET A 161 0.67 11.32 -9.50
CA MET A 161 1.94 11.26 -8.77
C MET A 161 2.82 10.12 -9.26
N THR A 162 2.25 8.93 -9.50
CA THR A 162 3.02 7.79 -9.99
C THR A 162 3.64 8.05 -11.35
N ARG A 163 2.87 8.65 -12.26
CA ARG A 163 3.36 9.00 -13.61
C ARG A 163 4.47 10.06 -13.55
N GLY A 164 4.26 11.14 -12.76
CA GLY A 164 5.26 12.20 -12.61
C GLY A 164 6.59 11.66 -12.10
N VAL A 165 6.57 10.89 -11.01
CA VAL A 165 7.80 10.31 -10.44
C VAL A 165 8.44 9.29 -11.39
N ALA A 166 7.64 8.51 -12.15
CA ALA A 166 8.20 7.58 -13.13
C ALA A 166 8.98 8.31 -14.25
N GLU A 167 8.56 9.52 -14.66
CA GLU A 167 9.30 10.34 -15.62
C GLU A 167 10.59 10.93 -15.01
N GLU A 168 10.55 11.33 -13.74
CA GLU A 168 11.73 11.86 -13.02
C GLU A 168 12.84 10.81 -12.84
N LEU A 169 12.50 9.52 -12.85
CA LEU A 169 13.41 8.41 -12.57
C LEU A 169 13.88 7.65 -13.83
N ARG A 170 13.55 8.14 -15.03
CA ARG A 170 14.05 7.62 -16.32
C ARG A 170 15.49 8.08 -16.59
#